data_2b4d863bb684baec4a2b18b43395e946
#
_entry.id   2b4d863bb684baec4a2b18b43395e946
#
_cell.length_a   1.000
_cell.length_b   1.000
_cell.length_c   1.000
_cell.angle_alpha   90.00
_cell.angle_beta   90.00
_cell.angle_gamma   90.00
#
_symmetry.space_group_name_H-M   'P 1'
#
loop_
_entity.id
_entity.type
_entity.pdbx_description
1 polymer ?
#
loop_
_entity_poly.entity_id
_entity_poly.type
_entity_poly.pdbx_seq_one_letter_code
_entity_poly.pdbx_strand_id
1 'polypeptide(L)'
;PDMTLRWEHTIARDEPGARGSHMCPVVDLDGDGAQELMWGERCIELDAGTERFCADRDSYRGHSDIVQPVLDHASGAWYLYTCREGDGDVSPRVVLYDAHGQRVWADVAYGHMDMGWVARLGNDRAPIAMAIRIGHKTCGPDGRFHYDRDAFTWHALTGERCELPFDVYGTLPVDLNGDGYHELVRGIPGQDGTVLDRHGQVLGSIGAPAAMLGHVLDRPGEQILAYHADGRIDVWGDRRAEDHPRARARYQGPLYRANQRLGAVGYNVQVLGGL
;
A
#
# COMPACT_ATOMS: atom_id res chain seq x y z
N PRO A 1 -18.06 -25.95 3.24
CA PRO A 1 -17.00 -25.60 4.18
C PRO A 1 -17.46 -25.90 5.58
N ASP A 2 -16.59 -26.49 6.40
CA ASP A 2 -16.90 -26.92 7.77
C ASP A 2 -16.62 -25.84 8.84
N MET A 3 -16.16 -24.66 8.43
CA MET A 3 -15.88 -23.52 9.32
C MET A 3 -15.01 -23.88 10.54
N THR A 4 -14.02 -24.73 10.33
CA THR A 4 -13.10 -25.15 11.39
C THR A 4 -12.07 -24.05 11.66
N LEU A 5 -11.90 -23.66 12.92
CA LEU A 5 -10.80 -22.78 13.35
C LEU A 5 -9.46 -23.52 13.13
N ARG A 6 -8.57 -22.95 12.33
CA ARG A 6 -7.27 -23.53 12.01
C ARG A 6 -6.23 -23.21 13.09
N TRP A 7 -6.16 -21.94 13.47
CA TRP A 7 -5.29 -21.46 14.52
C TRP A 7 -5.81 -20.13 15.08
N GLU A 8 -5.30 -19.75 16.21
CA GLU A 8 -5.52 -18.47 16.88
C GLU A 8 -4.17 -17.92 17.33
N HIS A 9 -3.91 -16.66 17.04
CA HIS A 9 -2.75 -15.91 17.51
C HIS A 9 -3.21 -14.76 18.38
N THR A 10 -2.80 -14.77 19.66
CA THR A 10 -3.22 -13.75 20.63
C THR A 10 -2.04 -12.87 20.99
N ILE A 11 -2.21 -11.56 20.88
CA ILE A 11 -1.24 -10.55 21.31
C ILE A 11 -1.73 -9.96 22.63
N ALA A 12 -1.00 -10.20 23.71
CA ALA A 12 -1.35 -9.67 25.01
C ALA A 12 -1.28 -8.13 25.03
N ARG A 13 -2.09 -7.49 25.89
CA ARG A 13 -2.18 -6.01 25.96
C ARG A 13 -0.84 -5.33 26.23
N ASP A 14 0.02 -5.95 26.99
CA ASP A 14 1.34 -5.46 27.43
C ASP A 14 2.49 -6.06 26.63
N GLU A 15 2.19 -6.97 25.69
CA GLU A 15 3.19 -7.54 24.81
C GLU A 15 3.87 -6.48 23.94
N PRO A 16 5.21 -6.49 23.78
CA PRO A 16 5.93 -5.58 22.92
C PRO A 16 5.68 -5.86 21.44
N GLY A 17 5.96 -4.85 20.59
CA GLY A 17 5.85 -4.96 19.14
C GLY A 17 4.52 -4.45 18.58
N ALA A 18 4.37 -4.56 17.27
CA ALA A 18 3.20 -4.11 16.53
C ALA A 18 1.91 -4.78 17.02
N ARG A 19 0.81 -4.04 17.01
CA ARG A 19 -0.48 -4.46 17.56
C ARG A 19 -1.59 -4.61 16.54
N GLY A 20 -1.33 -4.26 15.31
CA GLY A 20 -2.31 -4.34 14.25
C GLY A 20 -1.90 -3.56 13.01
N SER A 21 -2.79 -3.55 12.05
CA SER A 21 -2.63 -2.81 10.82
C SER A 21 -3.99 -2.63 10.14
N HIS A 22 -4.11 -1.57 9.33
CA HIS A 22 -5.23 -1.44 8.42
C HIS A 22 -5.05 -2.30 7.17
N MET A 23 -3.83 -2.68 6.84
CA MET A 23 -3.50 -3.56 5.74
C MET A 23 -2.82 -4.83 6.27
N CYS A 24 -3.33 -5.98 5.89
CA CYS A 24 -2.81 -7.29 6.33
C CYS A 24 -2.49 -8.15 5.10
N PRO A 25 -1.45 -7.79 4.32
CA PRO A 25 -1.11 -8.53 3.12
C PRO A 25 -0.62 -9.95 3.44
N VAL A 26 -0.87 -10.81 2.46
CA VAL A 26 -0.38 -12.20 2.47
C VAL A 26 0.65 -12.34 1.35
N VAL A 27 1.83 -12.81 1.70
CA VAL A 27 2.99 -12.90 0.80
C VAL A 27 3.86 -14.09 1.18
N ASP A 28 4.48 -14.73 0.19
CA ASP A 28 5.60 -15.66 0.39
C ASP A 28 6.87 -14.79 0.46
N LEU A 29 7.20 -14.34 1.66
CA LEU A 29 8.19 -13.28 1.88
C LEU A 29 9.63 -13.77 1.71
N ASP A 30 9.89 -15.04 2.03
CA ASP A 30 11.22 -15.63 1.96
C ASP A 30 11.40 -16.63 0.79
N GLY A 31 10.34 -16.86 0.02
CA GLY A 31 10.39 -17.69 -1.19
C GLY A 31 10.40 -19.19 -0.91
N ASP A 32 9.92 -19.64 0.25
CA ASP A 32 9.87 -21.07 0.62
C ASP A 32 8.61 -21.81 0.09
N GLY A 33 7.68 -21.06 -0.51
CA GLY A 33 6.43 -21.55 -1.08
C GLY A 33 5.25 -21.56 -0.08
N ALA A 34 5.47 -21.32 1.19
CA ALA A 34 4.43 -21.02 2.17
C ALA A 34 4.09 -19.52 2.12
N GLN A 35 3.00 -19.13 2.73
CA GLN A 35 2.62 -17.71 2.77
C GLN A 35 2.60 -17.21 4.20
N GLU A 36 3.05 -15.99 4.37
CA GLU A 36 2.98 -15.26 5.63
C GLU A 36 1.89 -14.21 5.57
N LEU A 37 1.23 -14.01 6.71
CA LEU A 37 0.36 -12.89 7.00
C LEU A 37 1.18 -11.79 7.68
N MET A 38 1.17 -10.60 7.13
CA MET A 38 1.75 -9.44 7.79
C MET A 38 0.68 -8.75 8.63
N TRP A 39 0.87 -8.76 9.95
CA TRP A 39 0.03 -8.04 10.92
C TRP A 39 0.80 -6.83 11.47
N GLY A 40 0.79 -5.74 10.72
CA GLY A 40 1.75 -4.67 10.94
C GLY A 40 3.17 -5.17 10.65
N GLU A 41 4.05 -4.95 11.60
CA GLU A 41 5.44 -5.43 11.57
C GLU A 41 5.61 -6.88 12.07
N ARG A 42 4.50 -7.60 12.35
CA ARG A 42 4.53 -9.03 12.68
C ARG A 42 4.36 -9.88 11.43
N CYS A 43 5.21 -10.86 11.29
CA CYS A 43 5.16 -11.88 10.26
C CYS A 43 4.67 -13.18 10.88
N ILE A 44 3.54 -13.68 10.41
CA ILE A 44 2.87 -14.87 10.96
C ILE A 44 2.70 -15.89 9.83
N GLU A 45 3.18 -17.11 10.03
CA GLU A 45 2.95 -18.21 9.09
C GLU A 45 1.45 -18.46 8.91
N LEU A 46 0.95 -18.35 7.69
CA LEU A 46 -0.49 -18.43 7.44
C LEU A 46 -1.07 -19.81 7.73
N ASP A 47 -0.31 -20.87 7.53
CA ASP A 47 -0.78 -22.24 7.75
C ASP A 47 -0.77 -22.66 9.21
N ALA A 48 0.21 -22.17 9.99
CA ALA A 48 0.45 -22.59 11.37
C ALA A 48 0.03 -21.57 12.43
N GLY A 49 -0.08 -20.27 12.07
CA GLY A 49 -0.30 -19.19 13.03
C GLY A 49 0.92 -18.88 13.89
N THR A 50 2.08 -19.41 13.55
CA THR A 50 3.34 -19.20 14.29
C THR A 50 3.95 -17.86 13.88
N GLU A 51 4.31 -17.03 14.86
CA GLU A 51 5.05 -15.81 14.61
C GLU A 51 6.50 -16.12 14.23
N ARG A 52 6.93 -15.71 13.03
CA ARG A 52 8.32 -15.85 12.57
C ARG A 52 9.21 -14.75 13.12
N PHE A 53 8.72 -13.51 13.05
CA PHE A 53 9.36 -12.34 13.64
C PHE A 53 8.33 -11.25 13.94
N CYS A 54 8.72 -10.31 14.78
CA CYS A 54 8.09 -9.01 14.92
C CYS A 54 9.19 -7.96 14.78
N ALA A 55 9.24 -7.29 13.65
CA ALA A 55 10.24 -6.26 13.41
C ALA A 55 10.05 -5.12 14.40
N ASP A 56 11.16 -4.54 14.85
CA ASP A 56 11.18 -3.46 15.85
C ASP A 56 10.41 -3.78 17.16
N ARG A 57 10.33 -5.04 17.54
CA ARG A 57 9.56 -5.52 18.71
C ARG A 57 9.74 -4.65 19.94
N ASP A 58 10.97 -4.28 20.27
CA ASP A 58 11.30 -3.56 21.50
C ASP A 58 11.23 -2.03 21.37
N SER A 59 11.15 -1.52 20.15
CA SER A 59 11.20 -0.09 19.84
C SER A 59 9.93 0.47 19.24
N TYR A 60 9.01 -0.38 18.80
CA TYR A 60 7.72 0.05 18.23
C TYR A 60 6.55 -0.69 18.86
N ARG A 61 5.55 0.07 19.27
CA ARG A 61 4.30 -0.45 19.82
C ARG A 61 3.13 0.38 19.28
N GLY A 62 2.47 -0.11 18.27
CA GLY A 62 1.37 0.61 17.62
C GLY A 62 0.79 -0.20 16.49
N HIS A 63 0.06 0.48 15.62
CA HIS A 63 -0.36 -0.09 14.35
C HIS A 63 0.17 0.72 13.18
N SER A 64 0.29 0.09 12.04
CA SER A 64 0.71 0.72 10.80
C SER A 64 -0.46 0.79 9.84
N ASP A 65 -0.72 1.97 9.29
CA ASP A 65 -1.78 2.13 8.30
C ASP A 65 -1.42 1.46 6.99
N ILE A 66 -0.16 1.58 6.63
CA ILE A 66 0.38 0.99 5.41
C ILE A 66 1.32 -0.13 5.78
N VAL A 67 1.07 -1.30 5.20
CA VAL A 67 1.94 -2.48 5.21
C VAL A 67 1.93 -3.05 3.82
N GLN A 68 2.97 -2.76 3.03
CA GLN A 68 3.03 -3.15 1.62
C GLN A 68 4.27 -3.99 1.35
N PRO A 69 4.11 -5.25 0.88
CA PRO A 69 5.21 -6.01 0.31
C PRO A 69 5.77 -5.34 -0.95
N VAL A 70 7.07 -5.34 -1.10
CA VAL A 70 7.80 -4.72 -2.21
C VAL A 70 8.77 -5.74 -2.79
N LEU A 71 8.63 -6.05 -4.07
CA LEU A 71 9.54 -6.95 -4.77
C LEU A 71 10.65 -6.16 -5.45
N ASP A 72 11.89 -6.49 -5.14
CA ASP A 72 13.02 -6.10 -5.98
C ASP A 72 13.14 -7.07 -7.16
N HIS A 73 12.74 -6.60 -8.32
CA HIS A 73 12.77 -7.43 -9.54
C HIS A 73 14.19 -7.74 -10.07
N ALA A 74 15.21 -7.06 -9.55
CA ALA A 74 16.59 -7.34 -9.94
C ALA A 74 17.16 -8.54 -9.18
N SER A 75 16.89 -8.61 -7.90
CA SER A 75 17.36 -9.68 -7.01
C SER A 75 16.33 -10.79 -6.76
N GLY A 76 15.04 -10.51 -6.96
CA GLY A 76 13.93 -11.38 -6.56
C GLY A 76 13.62 -11.32 -5.06
N ALA A 77 14.28 -10.45 -4.31
CA ALA A 77 14.07 -10.33 -2.87
C ALA A 77 12.81 -9.52 -2.54
N TRP A 78 12.10 -9.96 -1.51
CA TRP A 78 10.98 -9.23 -0.95
C TRP A 78 11.42 -8.32 0.20
N TYR A 79 10.72 -7.20 0.31
CA TYR A 79 10.83 -6.22 1.38
C TYR A 79 9.44 -5.88 1.90
N LEU A 80 9.37 -5.25 3.07
CA LEU A 80 8.14 -4.79 3.68
C LEU A 80 8.24 -3.28 3.94
N TYR A 81 7.42 -2.50 3.27
CA TYR A 81 7.28 -1.06 3.47
C TYR A 81 6.15 -0.78 4.47
N THR A 82 6.42 0.02 5.50
CA THR A 82 5.43 0.37 6.52
C THR A 82 5.35 1.87 6.77
N CYS A 83 4.11 2.37 6.96
CA CYS A 83 3.84 3.71 7.47
C CYS A 83 3.12 3.57 8.80
N ARG A 84 3.72 4.09 9.86
CA ARG A 84 3.27 3.92 11.24
C ARG A 84 2.35 5.05 11.64
N GLU A 85 1.14 4.70 12.00
CA GLU A 85 0.25 5.54 12.76
C GLU A 85 0.64 5.48 14.24
N GLY A 86 0.42 6.51 14.97
CA GLY A 86 0.56 6.43 16.40
C GLY A 86 0.82 7.76 17.05
N ASP A 87 0.33 7.83 18.26
CA ASP A 87 0.60 8.93 19.15
C ASP A 87 1.90 8.70 19.92
N GLY A 88 2.63 9.77 20.17
CA GLY A 88 3.81 9.74 21.02
C GLY A 88 5.15 9.68 20.28
N ASP A 89 6.20 9.42 21.03
CA ASP A 89 7.61 9.59 20.61
C ASP A 89 8.19 8.39 19.83
N VAL A 90 7.33 7.55 19.28
CA VAL A 90 7.82 6.38 18.51
C VAL A 90 8.39 6.82 17.18
N SER A 91 9.68 6.65 17.02
CA SER A 91 10.44 6.92 15.80
C SER A 91 11.18 5.65 15.37
N PRO A 92 11.40 5.44 14.09
CA PRO A 92 10.92 6.17 12.90
C PRO A 92 9.47 5.85 12.52
N ARG A 93 8.87 6.69 11.66
CA ARG A 93 7.47 6.54 11.21
C ARG A 93 7.33 5.81 9.88
N VAL A 94 8.34 5.86 9.06
CA VAL A 94 8.38 5.16 7.76
C VAL A 94 9.58 4.24 7.76
N VAL A 95 9.37 2.98 7.44
CA VAL A 95 10.42 1.96 7.50
C VAL A 95 10.30 0.99 6.32
N LEU A 96 11.44 0.60 5.78
CA LEU A 96 11.56 -0.57 4.91
C LEU A 96 12.32 -1.66 5.66
N TYR A 97 11.77 -2.86 5.69
CA TYR A 97 12.38 -4.06 6.24
C TYR A 97 12.71 -5.06 5.14
N ASP A 98 13.70 -5.90 5.39
CA ASP A 98 13.94 -7.09 4.58
C ASP A 98 12.98 -8.24 4.97
N ALA A 99 13.10 -9.37 4.28
CA ALA A 99 12.31 -10.58 4.52
C ALA A 99 12.51 -11.22 5.91
N HIS A 100 13.49 -10.75 6.68
CA HIS A 100 13.79 -11.22 8.03
C HIS A 100 13.40 -10.21 9.12
N GLY A 101 12.74 -9.11 8.74
CA GLY A 101 12.33 -8.05 9.66
C GLY A 101 13.47 -7.12 10.10
N GLN A 102 14.61 -7.13 9.40
CA GLN A 102 15.70 -6.20 9.66
C GLN A 102 15.47 -4.90 8.90
N ARG A 103 15.72 -3.76 9.55
CA ARG A 103 15.59 -2.45 8.89
C ARG A 103 16.62 -2.31 7.78
N VAL A 104 16.15 -2.02 6.57
CA VAL A 104 16.98 -1.60 5.43
C VAL A 104 17.22 -0.10 5.50
N TRP A 105 16.14 0.66 5.66
CA TRP A 105 16.18 2.08 5.93
C TRP A 105 14.96 2.54 6.73
N ALA A 106 15.05 3.73 7.29
CA ALA A 106 13.96 4.35 8.03
C ALA A 106 14.06 5.87 7.98
N ASP A 107 12.92 6.55 7.99
CA ASP A 107 12.83 8.01 7.96
C ASP A 107 11.60 8.51 8.70
N VAL A 108 11.45 9.84 8.75
CA VAL A 108 10.37 10.58 9.43
C VAL A 108 10.34 10.32 10.93
N ALA A 109 10.86 11.27 11.69
CA ALA A 109 11.03 11.11 13.14
C ALA A 109 9.72 11.17 13.93
N TYR A 110 8.68 11.84 13.42
CA TYR A 110 7.44 12.06 14.16
C TYR A 110 6.24 12.27 13.24
N GLY A 111 5.06 12.19 13.82
CA GLY A 111 3.78 12.49 13.18
C GLY A 111 2.94 11.24 12.90
N HIS A 112 1.80 11.46 12.35
CA HIS A 112 0.79 10.46 12.06
C HIS A 112 0.79 10.18 10.56
N MET A 113 1.08 8.93 10.18
CA MET A 113 1.26 8.55 8.77
C MET A 113 0.04 7.77 8.29
N ASP A 114 -0.98 8.47 7.78
CA ASP A 114 -2.26 7.87 7.36
C ASP A 114 -2.21 7.26 5.96
N MET A 115 -1.24 7.64 5.14
CA MET A 115 -1.21 7.27 3.72
C MET A 115 0.19 6.93 3.28
N GLY A 116 0.27 5.99 2.37
CA GLY A 116 1.51 5.63 1.72
C GLY A 116 1.31 4.58 0.64
N TRP A 117 2.27 4.46 -0.22
CA TRP A 117 2.36 3.41 -1.22
C TRP A 117 3.79 3.27 -1.75
N VAL A 118 4.06 2.14 -2.38
CA VAL A 118 5.22 1.95 -3.25
C VAL A 118 4.71 1.67 -4.65
N ALA A 119 5.24 2.37 -5.65
CA ALA A 119 4.81 2.27 -7.03
C ALA A 119 5.98 2.44 -8.00
N ARG A 120 5.85 1.92 -9.21
CA ARG A 120 6.85 2.01 -10.28
C ARG A 120 6.63 3.28 -11.10
N LEU A 121 7.18 4.39 -10.62
CA LEU A 121 7.07 5.71 -11.24
C LEU A 121 8.39 6.23 -11.81
N GLY A 122 9.52 5.68 -11.38
CA GLY A 122 10.85 6.19 -11.72
C GLY A 122 11.15 6.20 -13.22
N ASN A 123 12.00 7.11 -13.67
CA ASN A 123 12.42 7.21 -15.07
C ASN A 123 13.17 5.95 -15.54
N ASP A 124 13.91 5.33 -14.64
CA ASP A 124 14.60 4.05 -14.80
C ASP A 124 13.73 2.86 -14.36
N ARG A 125 12.45 3.13 -14.06
CA ARG A 125 11.47 2.14 -13.58
C ARG A 125 11.73 1.66 -12.16
N ALA A 126 12.57 2.35 -11.42
CA ALA A 126 12.75 2.08 -10.00
C ALA A 126 11.46 2.36 -9.21
N PRO A 127 11.17 1.56 -8.19
CA PRO A 127 10.03 1.82 -7.33
C PRO A 127 10.27 3.07 -6.48
N ILE A 128 9.22 3.88 -6.37
CA ILE A 128 9.16 5.06 -5.50
C ILE A 128 8.25 4.73 -4.32
N ALA A 129 8.71 4.98 -3.12
CA ALA A 129 7.90 4.95 -1.91
C ALA A 129 7.37 6.35 -1.60
N MET A 130 6.14 6.43 -1.10
CA MET A 130 5.50 7.66 -0.69
C MET A 130 4.84 7.48 0.67
N ALA A 131 4.91 8.52 1.51
CA ALA A 131 4.11 8.63 2.72
C ALA A 131 3.61 10.05 2.93
N ILE A 132 2.42 10.17 3.54
CA ILE A 132 1.83 11.44 3.93
C ILE A 132 1.77 11.51 5.45
N ARG A 133 2.36 12.56 6.00
CA ARG A 133 2.19 12.94 7.40
C ARG A 133 0.98 13.86 7.53
N ILE A 134 0.05 13.49 8.37
CA ILE A 134 -1.07 14.34 8.76
C ILE A 134 -0.68 15.12 10.01
N GLY A 135 -0.78 16.44 9.92
CA GLY A 135 -0.53 17.35 11.03
C GLY A 135 -1.78 17.61 11.87
N HIS A 136 -1.85 18.80 12.45
CA HIS A 136 -2.95 19.20 13.32
C HIS A 136 -4.29 19.21 12.57
N LYS A 137 -5.28 18.47 13.09
CA LYS A 137 -6.63 18.42 12.54
C LYS A 137 -7.51 19.47 13.22
N THR A 138 -8.17 20.32 12.43
CA THR A 138 -9.17 21.28 12.91
C THR A 138 -10.50 21.01 12.22
N CYS A 139 -11.61 21.09 12.97
CA CYS A 139 -12.94 20.97 12.37
C CYS A 139 -13.41 22.36 11.94
N GLY A 140 -13.68 22.53 10.65
CA GLY A 140 -14.24 23.77 10.11
C GLY A 140 -15.73 23.96 10.44
N PRO A 141 -16.27 25.18 10.20
CA PRO A 141 -17.70 25.45 10.41
C PRO A 141 -18.65 24.60 9.56
N ASP A 142 -18.14 24.06 8.46
CA ASP A 142 -18.84 23.14 7.54
C ASP A 142 -18.84 21.67 8.02
N GLY A 143 -18.25 21.40 9.21
CA GLY A 143 -18.10 20.06 9.75
C GLY A 143 -16.99 19.24 9.11
N ARG A 144 -16.19 19.82 8.22
CA ARG A 144 -15.06 19.13 7.58
C ARG A 144 -13.79 19.33 8.37
N PHE A 145 -12.94 18.29 8.35
CA PHE A 145 -11.61 18.39 8.91
C PHE A 145 -10.66 19.07 7.92
N HIS A 146 -9.95 20.07 8.42
CA HIS A 146 -8.80 20.68 7.77
C HIS A 146 -7.54 20.31 8.55
N TYR A 147 -6.48 19.99 7.86
CA TYR A 147 -5.22 19.57 8.48
C TYR A 147 -4.02 19.94 7.60
N ASP A 148 -2.94 20.22 8.27
CA ASP A 148 -1.65 20.36 7.62
C ASP A 148 -1.16 18.99 7.18
N ARG A 149 -0.42 18.95 6.09
CA ARG A 149 0.13 17.71 5.56
C ARG A 149 1.50 17.92 4.96
N ASP A 150 2.34 16.93 5.10
CA ASP A 150 3.62 16.85 4.42
C ASP A 150 3.68 15.56 3.61
N ALA A 151 4.16 15.66 2.38
CA ALA A 151 4.42 14.54 1.52
C ALA A 151 5.92 14.22 1.50
N PHE A 152 6.24 12.94 1.57
CA PHE A 152 7.61 12.45 1.49
C PHE A 152 7.70 11.38 0.42
N THR A 153 8.77 11.41 -0.36
CA THR A 153 9.03 10.40 -1.39
C THR A 153 10.49 9.96 -1.36
N TRP A 154 10.71 8.68 -1.66
CA TRP A 154 12.02 8.04 -1.64
C TRP A 154 12.17 7.08 -2.81
N HIS A 155 13.40 6.84 -3.24
CA HIS A 155 13.73 5.60 -3.95
C HIS A 155 13.48 4.43 -2.98
N ALA A 156 12.50 3.58 -3.29
CA ALA A 156 11.91 2.66 -2.31
C ALA A 156 12.92 1.68 -1.70
N LEU A 157 13.89 1.18 -2.48
CA LEU A 157 14.85 0.18 -1.99
C LEU A 157 16.06 0.79 -1.27
N THR A 158 16.39 2.05 -1.52
CA THR A 158 17.58 2.70 -0.94
C THR A 158 17.26 3.66 0.19
N GLY A 159 16.03 4.17 0.26
CA GLY A 159 15.64 5.20 1.22
C GLY A 159 16.18 6.59 0.89
N GLU A 160 16.81 6.78 -0.26
CA GLU A 160 17.25 8.08 -0.73
C GLU A 160 16.02 8.94 -1.06
N ARG A 161 15.93 10.12 -0.45
CA ARG A 161 14.83 11.05 -0.71
C ARG A 161 14.87 11.53 -2.16
N CYS A 162 13.72 11.59 -2.77
CA CYS A 162 13.54 12.15 -4.10
C CYS A 162 12.33 13.10 -4.12
N GLU A 163 12.23 13.93 -5.14
CA GLU A 163 11.10 14.82 -5.33
C GLU A 163 10.34 14.43 -6.60
N LEU A 164 9.02 14.39 -6.50
CA LEU A 164 8.15 14.29 -7.67
C LEU A 164 7.66 15.68 -8.07
N PRO A 165 7.52 15.97 -9.38
CA PRO A 165 7.15 17.30 -9.87
C PRO A 165 5.66 17.63 -9.69
N PHE A 166 4.93 16.82 -8.89
CA PHE A 166 3.49 16.98 -8.67
C PHE A 166 3.09 16.53 -7.25
N ASP A 167 1.95 17.02 -6.79
CA ASP A 167 1.39 16.65 -5.50
C ASP A 167 0.86 15.20 -5.52
N VAL A 168 1.39 14.37 -4.63
CA VAL A 168 1.03 12.95 -4.48
C VAL A 168 -0.09 12.70 -3.47
N TYR A 169 -0.60 13.74 -2.84
CA TYR A 169 -1.65 13.58 -1.84
C TYR A 169 -2.94 13.01 -2.45
N GLY A 170 -3.49 12.03 -1.79
CA GLY A 170 -4.72 11.37 -2.21
C GLY A 170 -4.57 10.47 -3.43
N THR A 171 -3.35 10.24 -3.89
CA THR A 171 -3.09 9.38 -5.04
C THR A 171 -2.99 7.92 -4.66
N LEU A 172 -3.44 7.07 -5.56
CA LEU A 172 -3.37 5.61 -5.49
C LEU A 172 -2.81 5.10 -6.82
N PRO A 173 -1.80 4.22 -6.81
CA PRO A 173 -1.20 3.67 -8.01
C PRO A 173 -2.11 2.64 -8.71
N VAL A 174 -2.09 2.68 -10.05
CA VAL A 174 -2.84 1.76 -10.91
C VAL A 174 -2.14 1.64 -12.27
N ASP A 175 -1.96 0.45 -12.80
CA ASP A 175 -1.39 0.21 -14.13
C ASP A 175 -2.51 0.15 -15.17
N LEU A 176 -3.06 1.32 -15.54
CA LEU A 176 -4.23 1.42 -16.41
C LEU A 176 -3.95 0.94 -17.84
N ASN A 177 -2.75 1.18 -18.34
CA ASN A 177 -2.39 0.87 -19.71
C ASN A 177 -1.78 -0.53 -19.90
N GLY A 178 -1.45 -1.22 -18.80
CA GLY A 178 -0.90 -2.58 -18.79
C GLY A 178 0.60 -2.64 -19.13
N ASP A 179 1.33 -1.53 -19.09
CA ASP A 179 2.75 -1.51 -19.45
C ASP A 179 3.69 -1.95 -18.31
N GLY A 180 3.14 -2.20 -17.12
CA GLY A 180 3.86 -2.61 -15.92
C GLY A 180 4.38 -1.45 -15.09
N TYR A 181 3.96 -0.22 -15.40
CA TYR A 181 4.20 0.98 -14.63
C TYR A 181 2.89 1.58 -14.19
N HIS A 182 2.94 2.50 -13.23
CA HIS A 182 1.73 3.02 -12.61
C HIS A 182 1.42 4.43 -13.09
N GLU A 183 0.18 4.62 -13.47
CA GLU A 183 -0.54 5.87 -13.35
C GLU A 183 -0.95 6.07 -11.89
N LEU A 184 -1.37 7.29 -11.57
CA LEU A 184 -1.86 7.66 -10.26
C LEU A 184 -3.28 8.22 -10.37
N VAL A 185 -4.21 7.73 -9.58
CA VAL A 185 -5.54 8.32 -9.45
C VAL A 185 -5.69 9.02 -8.11
N ARG A 186 -6.16 10.26 -8.09
CA ARG A 186 -6.58 10.96 -6.87
C ARG A 186 -7.91 10.39 -6.41
N GLY A 187 -7.85 9.22 -5.78
CA GLY A 187 -8.98 8.34 -5.56
C GLY A 187 -9.48 8.24 -4.12
N ILE A 188 -8.82 8.86 -3.14
CA ILE A 188 -9.32 8.82 -1.77
C ILE A 188 -10.61 9.66 -1.62
N PRO A 189 -11.43 9.43 -0.59
CA PRO A 189 -12.62 10.23 -0.32
C PRO A 189 -12.30 11.73 -0.26
N GLY A 190 -13.12 12.53 -0.96
CA GLY A 190 -12.93 13.99 -1.04
C GLY A 190 -12.02 14.46 -2.16
N GLN A 191 -11.43 13.56 -2.94
CA GLN A 191 -10.70 13.88 -4.17
C GLN A 191 -11.61 13.82 -5.40
N ASP A 192 -11.14 14.38 -6.51
CA ASP A 192 -11.91 14.57 -7.75
C ASP A 192 -11.78 13.41 -8.75
N GLY A 193 -11.02 12.38 -8.40
CA GLY A 193 -10.77 11.25 -9.29
C GLY A 193 -9.88 11.58 -10.49
N THR A 194 -9.09 12.65 -10.43
CA THR A 194 -8.12 12.97 -11.47
C THR A 194 -7.09 11.86 -11.63
N VAL A 195 -6.88 11.43 -12.86
CA VAL A 195 -5.86 10.43 -13.22
C VAL A 195 -4.65 11.14 -13.81
N LEU A 196 -3.49 10.84 -13.26
CA LEU A 196 -2.20 11.38 -13.66
C LEU A 196 -1.32 10.28 -14.25
N ASP A 197 -0.53 10.61 -15.25
CA ASP A 197 0.57 9.73 -15.63
C ASP A 197 1.70 9.80 -14.58
N ARG A 198 2.70 8.95 -14.73
CA ARG A 198 3.88 8.91 -13.84
C ARG A 198 4.71 10.19 -13.79
N HIS A 199 4.48 11.15 -14.69
CA HIS A 199 5.12 12.46 -14.74
C HIS A 199 4.24 13.57 -14.18
N GLY A 200 3.02 13.24 -13.72
CA GLY A 200 2.04 14.17 -13.18
C GLY A 200 1.19 14.87 -14.23
N GLN A 201 1.25 14.44 -15.49
CA GLN A 201 0.37 14.98 -16.53
C GLN A 201 -1.04 14.40 -16.36
N VAL A 202 -2.05 15.26 -16.47
CA VAL A 202 -3.44 14.84 -16.35
C VAL A 202 -3.86 14.05 -17.61
N LEU A 203 -4.25 12.80 -17.40
CA LEU A 203 -4.81 11.92 -18.43
C LEU A 203 -6.33 12.06 -18.53
N GLY A 204 -7.00 12.36 -17.42
CA GLY A 204 -8.45 12.48 -17.33
C GLY A 204 -8.93 12.52 -15.89
N SER A 205 -10.24 12.30 -15.70
CA SER A 205 -10.84 12.15 -14.38
C SER A 205 -11.97 11.11 -14.43
N ILE A 206 -12.07 10.31 -13.38
CA ILE A 206 -13.19 9.38 -13.17
C ILE A 206 -14.37 10.06 -12.43
N GLY A 207 -14.18 11.29 -11.95
CA GLY A 207 -15.24 12.11 -11.33
C GLY A 207 -15.76 11.59 -9.97
N ALA A 208 -15.05 10.67 -9.33
CA ALA A 208 -15.48 10.04 -8.09
C ALA A 208 -14.28 9.45 -7.32
N PRO A 209 -14.42 9.15 -6.02
CA PRO A 209 -13.44 8.34 -5.28
C PRO A 209 -13.36 6.91 -5.83
N ALA A 210 -12.17 6.30 -5.66
CA ALA A 210 -11.96 4.91 -5.97
C ALA A 210 -12.29 4.03 -4.75
N ALA A 211 -12.98 2.93 -4.99
CA ALA A 211 -13.22 1.89 -3.99
C ALA A 211 -12.18 0.76 -4.10
N MET A 212 -11.70 0.49 -5.30
CA MET A 212 -10.75 -0.59 -5.57
C MET A 212 -9.95 -0.28 -6.83
N LEU A 213 -8.72 -0.73 -6.86
CA LEU A 213 -7.81 -0.67 -7.99
C LEU A 213 -7.25 -2.07 -8.22
N GLY A 214 -7.18 -2.49 -9.47
CA GLY A 214 -6.60 -3.78 -9.80
C GLY A 214 -7.21 -4.40 -11.05
N HIS A 215 -6.77 -5.60 -11.38
CA HIS A 215 -7.26 -6.37 -12.52
C HIS A 215 -8.60 -7.04 -12.18
N VAL A 216 -9.69 -6.26 -12.18
CA VAL A 216 -11.04 -6.70 -11.75
C VAL A 216 -11.88 -7.27 -12.88
N LEU A 217 -11.56 -6.93 -14.14
CA LEU A 217 -12.20 -7.47 -15.32
C LEU A 217 -11.18 -8.28 -16.14
N ASP A 218 -11.65 -9.23 -16.92
CA ASP A 218 -10.83 -9.95 -17.90
C ASP A 218 -10.57 -9.06 -19.13
N ARG A 219 -9.78 -8.01 -18.92
CA ARG A 219 -9.36 -7.01 -19.92
C ARG A 219 -7.94 -6.57 -19.63
N PRO A 220 -7.17 -6.14 -20.66
CA PRO A 220 -5.85 -5.57 -20.44
C PRO A 220 -5.85 -4.36 -19.51
N GLY A 221 -4.75 -4.18 -18.80
CA GLY A 221 -4.56 -3.15 -17.79
C GLY A 221 -5.34 -3.42 -16.50
N GLU A 222 -5.06 -2.64 -15.50
CA GLU A 222 -5.86 -2.59 -14.27
C GLU A 222 -7.06 -1.65 -14.45
N GLN A 223 -8.07 -1.83 -13.60
CA GLN A 223 -9.25 -1.01 -13.61
C GLN A 223 -9.42 -0.28 -12.27
N ILE A 224 -10.16 0.82 -12.33
CA ILE A 224 -10.57 1.60 -11.17
C ILE A 224 -12.06 1.37 -10.97
N LEU A 225 -12.45 0.81 -9.83
CA LEU A 225 -13.83 0.75 -9.40
C LEU A 225 -14.12 2.01 -8.59
N ALA A 226 -14.99 2.86 -9.12
CA ALA A 226 -15.38 4.14 -8.53
C ALA A 226 -16.80 4.08 -7.98
N TYR A 227 -17.08 4.85 -6.93
CA TYR A 227 -18.41 4.91 -6.33
C TYR A 227 -18.90 6.36 -6.21
N HIS A 228 -20.20 6.55 -6.36
CA HIS A 228 -20.84 7.85 -6.35
C HIS A 228 -21.86 7.97 -5.21
N ALA A 229 -22.12 9.21 -4.78
CA ALA A 229 -23.04 9.48 -3.68
C ALA A 229 -24.50 9.07 -3.98
N ASP A 230 -24.86 8.93 -5.25
CA ASP A 230 -26.17 8.45 -5.69
C ASP A 230 -26.31 6.91 -5.70
N GLY A 231 -25.24 6.19 -5.31
CA GLY A 231 -25.20 4.72 -5.28
C GLY A 231 -24.73 4.10 -6.59
N ARG A 232 -24.39 4.88 -7.61
CA ARG A 232 -23.80 4.37 -8.85
C ARG A 232 -22.39 3.88 -8.61
N ILE A 233 -22.02 2.79 -9.28
CA ILE A 233 -20.67 2.23 -9.32
C ILE A 233 -20.23 2.18 -10.77
N ASP A 234 -19.07 2.73 -11.04
CA ASP A 234 -18.45 2.72 -12.36
C ASP A 234 -17.16 1.90 -12.32
N VAL A 235 -16.85 1.22 -13.41
CA VAL A 235 -15.54 0.56 -13.61
C VAL A 235 -14.85 1.24 -14.79
N TRP A 236 -13.70 1.82 -14.52
CA TRP A 236 -12.88 2.56 -15.48
C TRP A 236 -11.64 1.75 -15.85
N GLY A 237 -11.26 1.80 -17.12
CA GLY A 237 -10.03 1.22 -17.64
C GLY A 237 -9.61 1.90 -18.94
N ASP A 238 -8.36 1.73 -19.36
CA ASP A 238 -7.91 2.24 -20.65
C ASP A 238 -8.38 1.29 -21.77
N ARG A 239 -9.15 1.85 -22.69
CA ARG A 239 -9.64 1.09 -23.87
C ARG A 239 -8.50 0.63 -24.78
N ARG A 240 -7.33 1.27 -24.73
CA ARG A 240 -6.17 0.96 -25.55
C ARG A 240 -5.10 0.18 -24.81
N ALA A 241 -5.40 -0.26 -23.58
CA ALA A 241 -4.47 -1.05 -22.79
C ALA A 241 -4.06 -2.33 -23.53
N GLU A 242 -2.78 -2.63 -23.41
CA GLU A 242 -2.18 -3.88 -23.90
C GLU A 242 -1.25 -4.41 -22.83
N ASP A 243 -1.54 -5.60 -22.30
CA ASP A 243 -0.72 -6.16 -21.24
C ASP A 243 0.67 -6.53 -21.72
N HIS A 244 1.64 -5.84 -21.21
CA HIS A 244 3.02 -6.26 -21.28
C HIS A 244 3.22 -7.60 -20.52
N PRO A 245 4.14 -8.49 -20.91
CA PRO A 245 4.40 -9.73 -20.20
C PRO A 245 4.61 -9.58 -18.68
N ARG A 246 5.19 -8.46 -18.23
CA ARG A 246 5.37 -8.17 -16.81
C ARG A 246 4.04 -7.93 -16.07
N ALA A 247 3.11 -7.19 -16.67
CA ALA A 247 1.78 -6.99 -16.11
C ALA A 247 1.03 -8.32 -15.98
N ARG A 248 1.08 -9.15 -17.01
CA ARG A 248 0.51 -10.50 -16.96
C ARG A 248 1.12 -11.38 -15.88
N ALA A 249 2.43 -11.37 -15.74
CA ALA A 249 3.13 -12.11 -14.69
C ALA A 249 2.69 -11.64 -13.29
N ARG A 250 2.54 -10.32 -13.10
CA ARG A 250 2.02 -9.73 -11.85
C ARG A 250 0.62 -10.23 -11.52
N TYR A 251 -0.32 -10.15 -12.47
CA TYR A 251 -1.71 -10.59 -12.26
C TYR A 251 -1.82 -12.08 -11.92
N GLN A 252 -0.89 -12.89 -12.40
CA GLN A 252 -0.82 -14.32 -12.14
C GLN A 252 -0.08 -14.67 -10.85
N GLY A 253 0.67 -13.73 -10.30
CA GLY A 253 1.47 -13.93 -9.09
C GLY A 253 0.62 -14.23 -7.85
N PRO A 254 1.14 -15.08 -6.93
CA PRO A 254 0.41 -15.46 -5.72
C PRO A 254 0.03 -14.25 -4.86
N LEU A 255 0.95 -13.32 -4.67
CA LEU A 255 0.72 -12.10 -3.92
C LEU A 255 -0.47 -11.31 -4.49
N TYR A 256 -0.46 -11.05 -5.80
CA TYR A 256 -1.51 -10.26 -6.45
C TYR A 256 -2.89 -10.92 -6.26
N ARG A 257 -2.97 -12.24 -6.52
CA ARG A 257 -4.22 -13.00 -6.41
C ARG A 257 -4.76 -13.07 -4.98
N ALA A 258 -3.88 -13.29 -4.00
CA ALA A 258 -4.27 -13.33 -2.60
C ALA A 258 -4.78 -11.96 -2.14
N ASN A 259 -4.01 -10.92 -2.41
CA ASN A 259 -4.30 -9.58 -1.88
C ASN A 259 -5.42 -8.87 -2.65
N GLN A 260 -5.65 -9.16 -3.92
CA GLN A 260 -6.83 -8.68 -4.65
C GLN A 260 -8.13 -9.09 -3.97
N ARG A 261 -8.19 -10.29 -3.41
CA ARG A 261 -9.37 -10.77 -2.65
C ARG A 261 -9.50 -10.07 -1.31
N LEU A 262 -8.38 -9.83 -0.63
CA LEU A 262 -8.35 -9.15 0.66
C LEU A 262 -8.64 -7.65 0.53
N GLY A 263 -8.17 -7.01 -0.52
CA GLY A 263 -8.37 -5.59 -0.77
C GLY A 263 -9.85 -5.18 -0.88
N ALA A 264 -10.73 -6.10 -1.24
CA ALA A 264 -12.17 -5.85 -1.32
C ALA A 264 -12.87 -5.69 0.04
N VAL A 265 -12.22 -6.01 1.15
CA VAL A 265 -12.78 -5.95 2.52
C VAL A 265 -12.01 -5.04 3.45
N GLY A 266 -10.97 -4.38 2.98
CA GLY A 266 -10.10 -3.53 3.80
C GLY A 266 -10.65 -2.14 4.06
N TYR A 267 -10.18 -1.52 5.13
CA TYR A 267 -10.43 -0.11 5.46
C TYR A 267 -9.71 0.82 4.46
N ASN A 268 -8.49 0.50 4.12
CA ASN A 268 -7.71 1.21 3.12
C ASN A 268 -7.77 0.48 1.78
N VAL A 269 -7.74 1.23 0.69
CA VAL A 269 -7.56 0.67 -0.63
C VAL A 269 -6.18 0.04 -0.69
N GLN A 270 -6.13 -1.28 -0.75
CA GLN A 270 -4.88 -2.00 -0.83
C GLN A 270 -4.23 -1.78 -2.18
N VAL A 271 -3.00 -1.29 -2.16
CA VAL A 271 -2.23 -1.07 -3.37
C VAL A 271 -1.57 -2.38 -3.77
N LEU A 272 -2.10 -3.01 -4.78
CA LEU A 272 -1.51 -4.24 -5.37
C LEU A 272 -0.42 -3.91 -6.38
N GLY A 273 -0.36 -2.66 -6.76
CA GLY A 273 0.37 -2.22 -7.92
C GLY A 273 1.85 -1.96 -7.74
N GLY A 274 2.41 -1.89 -6.60
CA GLY A 274 3.85 -1.60 -6.42
C GLY A 274 4.80 -2.72 -6.84
N LEU A 275 4.29 -3.75 -7.48
CA LEU A 275 4.97 -5.04 -7.61
C LEU A 275 5.37 -5.37 -9.02
#